data_50daf5fa061c901bbb2010fd47c05968
#
_entry.id   50daf5fa061c901bbb2010fd47c05968
#
_cell.length_a   1.000
_cell.length_b   1.000
_cell.length_c   1.000
_cell.angle_alpha   90.00
_cell.angle_beta   90.00
_cell.angle_gamma   90.00
#
_symmetry.space_group_name_H-M   'P 1'
#
loop_
_entity.id
_entity.type
_entity.pdbx_description
1 polymer ?
#
loop_
_entity_poly.entity_id
_entity_poly.type
_entity_poly.pdbx_seq_one_letter_code
_entity_poly.pdbx_strand_id
1 'polypeptide(L)'
;LNTLDDMPPEAKVYRDTLEVQDIKSVMVVPLLSKDKVWGYMGIDMVRTHRSWSNIDHQWFSSLGNIISICLQLRKAELQAKEDRRALDHSEKILRNIYKNLPVGIELYDKDGYLVDMNDKELEIFGLADMKEALGVSLFENPNIPEDVKEKLRARENVDFSINYDFSKIDRYVTSRRKDVINLQTKVALLYDSQNQFSNYLFINIDTTETTSAYTKIQEFEHLFL
;
A
#
# COMPACT_ATOMS: atom_id res chain seq x y z
N LEU A 1 22.52 43.12 16.99
CA LEU A 1 22.40 44.29 17.87
C LEU A 1 23.60 44.31 18.82
N ASN A 2 24.33 45.40 18.80
CA ASN A 2 25.46 45.60 19.73
C ASN A 2 24.99 46.09 21.09
N THR A 3 23.89 46.84 21.09
CA THR A 3 23.16 47.30 22.30
C THR A 3 21.65 47.17 22.05
N LEU A 4 20.85 47.12 23.10
CA LEU A 4 19.39 47.10 22.99
C LEU A 4 18.83 48.44 22.45
N ASP A 5 19.61 49.52 22.57
CA ASP A 5 19.26 50.83 22.04
C ASP A 5 19.25 50.88 20.49
N ASP A 6 19.94 49.91 19.84
CA ASP A 6 19.94 49.77 18.38
C ASP A 6 18.64 49.13 17.85
N MET A 7 17.70 48.74 18.71
CA MET A 7 16.46 48.11 18.30
C MET A 7 15.46 49.16 17.75
N PRO A 8 14.76 48.87 16.65
CA PRO A 8 13.74 49.75 16.11
C PRO A 8 12.54 49.83 17.07
N PRO A 9 11.82 50.98 17.09
CA PRO A 9 10.72 51.23 18.02
C PRO A 9 9.61 50.15 17.97
N GLU A 10 9.41 49.55 16.79
CA GLU A 10 8.40 48.50 16.54
C GLU A 10 8.72 47.22 17.30
N ALA A 11 9.98 47.00 17.65
CA ALA A 11 10.46 45.79 18.38
C ALA A 11 10.39 45.95 19.91
N LYS A 12 9.63 46.93 20.44
CA LYS A 12 9.55 47.21 21.88
C LYS A 12 9.29 45.97 22.75
N VAL A 13 8.35 45.11 22.35
CA VAL A 13 8.01 43.90 23.10
C VAL A 13 9.21 42.98 23.25
N TYR A 14 10.00 42.84 22.20
CA TYR A 14 11.23 42.03 22.23
C TYR A 14 12.31 42.70 23.09
N ARG A 15 12.45 43.98 22.97
CA ARG A 15 13.37 44.77 23.82
C ARG A 15 13.05 44.59 25.31
N ASP A 16 11.82 44.77 25.73
CA ASP A 16 11.37 44.62 27.11
C ASP A 16 11.66 43.17 27.61
N THR A 17 11.53 42.17 26.77
CA THR A 17 11.86 40.76 27.10
C THR A 17 13.36 40.55 27.31
N LEU A 18 14.19 41.17 26.47
CA LEU A 18 15.65 41.04 26.56
C LEU A 18 16.19 41.81 27.78
N GLU A 19 15.60 42.94 28.11
CA GLU A 19 15.92 43.74 29.30
C GLU A 19 15.63 42.95 30.60
N VAL A 20 14.48 42.28 30.68
CA VAL A 20 14.13 41.41 31.83
C VAL A 20 15.12 40.26 32.03
N GLN A 21 15.72 39.77 30.95
CA GLN A 21 16.75 38.70 30.98
C GLN A 21 18.16 39.26 31.16
N ASP A 22 18.33 40.55 31.38
CA ASP A 22 19.63 41.26 31.55
C ASP A 22 20.58 41.10 30.34
N ILE A 23 20.01 40.94 29.13
CA ILE A 23 20.79 40.77 27.91
C ILE A 23 21.37 42.12 27.48
N LYS A 24 22.67 42.16 27.29
CA LYS A 24 23.40 43.39 26.93
C LYS A 24 23.59 43.53 25.42
N SER A 25 23.81 42.43 24.71
CA SER A 25 23.89 42.41 23.25
C SER A 25 23.44 41.04 22.73
N VAL A 26 22.87 41.02 21.53
CA VAL A 26 22.31 39.79 20.91
C VAL A 26 22.65 39.74 19.44
N MET A 27 22.93 38.54 18.94
CA MET A 27 23.01 38.25 17.52
C MET A 27 22.03 37.11 17.21
N VAL A 28 21.15 37.31 16.23
CA VAL A 28 20.13 36.34 15.81
C VAL A 28 20.25 36.12 14.31
N VAL A 29 20.17 34.88 13.89
CA VAL A 29 20.13 34.48 12.49
C VAL A 29 18.91 33.61 12.21
N PRO A 30 18.27 33.74 11.05
CA PRO A 30 17.15 32.90 10.69
C PRO A 30 17.61 31.50 10.33
N LEU A 31 16.81 30.51 10.69
CA LEU A 31 16.92 29.15 10.19
C LEU A 31 15.99 29.03 8.97
N LEU A 32 16.57 28.78 7.79
CA LEU A 32 15.85 28.77 6.53
C LEU A 32 15.53 27.36 6.05
N SER A 33 14.36 27.18 5.45
CA SER A 33 13.95 25.99 4.72
C SER A 33 13.31 26.44 3.42
N LYS A 34 13.93 26.15 2.26
CA LYS A 34 13.45 26.55 0.93
C LYS A 34 13.03 28.03 0.92
N ASP A 35 13.91 28.91 1.35
CA ASP A 35 13.75 30.36 1.45
C ASP A 35 12.65 30.85 2.42
N LYS A 36 12.10 29.95 3.22
CA LYS A 36 11.17 30.34 4.31
C LYS A 36 11.84 30.24 5.66
N VAL A 37 11.63 31.27 6.48
CA VAL A 37 12.06 31.23 7.88
C VAL A 37 11.13 30.31 8.64
N TRP A 38 11.70 29.29 9.32
CA TRP A 38 10.97 28.34 10.16
C TRP A 38 11.42 28.36 11.61
N GLY A 39 12.48 29.11 11.90
CA GLY A 39 13.01 29.32 13.24
C GLY A 39 14.14 30.34 13.26
N TYR A 40 14.66 30.57 14.44
CA TYR A 40 15.77 31.47 14.67
C TYR A 40 16.79 30.81 15.59
N MET A 41 18.08 31.15 15.41
CA MET A 41 19.14 30.81 16.30
C MET A 41 19.77 32.09 16.81
N GLY A 42 19.91 32.21 18.13
CA GLY A 42 20.46 33.40 18.74
C GLY A 42 21.64 33.09 19.67
N ILE A 43 22.49 34.08 19.86
CA ILE A 43 23.51 34.12 20.91
C ILE A 43 23.44 35.46 21.59
N ASP A 44 23.42 35.45 22.91
CA ASP A 44 23.28 36.63 23.76
C ASP A 44 24.44 36.78 24.75
N MET A 45 24.67 38.01 25.15
CA MET A 45 25.68 38.39 26.13
C MET A 45 24.97 39.05 27.30
N VAL A 46 25.08 38.43 28.48
CA VAL A 46 24.42 38.88 29.71
C VAL A 46 25.37 39.66 30.65
N ARG A 47 26.68 39.49 30.54
CA ARG A 47 27.67 40.09 31.45
C ARG A 47 28.25 41.38 30.91
N THR A 48 28.59 41.41 29.63
CA THR A 48 29.27 42.51 28.97
C THR A 48 28.65 42.79 27.61
N HIS A 49 28.74 44.04 27.15
CA HIS A 49 28.43 44.39 25.77
C HIS A 49 29.47 43.80 24.84
N ARG A 50 29.02 43.29 23.70
CA ARG A 50 29.88 42.81 22.60
C ARG A 50 29.47 43.45 21.29
N SER A 51 30.44 44.04 20.60
CA SER A 51 30.23 44.45 19.21
C SER A 51 30.47 43.27 18.28
N TRP A 52 29.46 42.98 17.45
CA TRP A 52 29.51 41.86 16.53
C TRP A 52 30.14 42.32 15.20
N SER A 53 31.23 41.66 14.81
CA SER A 53 31.90 41.93 13.54
C SER A 53 31.19 41.25 12.35
N ASN A 54 31.50 41.67 11.14
CA ASN A 54 30.98 40.99 9.92
C ASN A 54 31.41 39.51 9.86
N ILE A 55 32.57 39.19 10.40
CA ILE A 55 33.09 37.82 10.50
C ILE A 55 32.22 37.01 11.48
N ASP A 56 31.86 37.57 12.64
CA ASP A 56 30.95 36.91 13.59
C ASP A 56 29.60 36.59 12.91
N HIS A 57 29.03 37.55 12.17
CA HIS A 57 27.77 37.33 11.43
C HIS A 57 27.91 36.24 10.38
N GLN A 58 28.98 36.21 9.60
CA GLN A 58 29.22 35.17 8.58
C GLN A 58 29.33 33.77 9.20
N TRP A 59 30.11 33.65 10.26
CA TRP A 59 30.28 32.39 11.00
C TRP A 59 28.97 31.89 11.58
N PHE A 60 28.23 32.79 12.25
CA PHE A 60 26.99 32.42 12.92
C PHE A 60 25.88 32.09 11.91
N SER A 61 25.81 32.82 10.79
CA SER A 61 24.90 32.50 9.68
C SER A 61 25.24 31.16 9.05
N SER A 62 26.53 30.86 8.84
CA SER A 62 26.96 29.56 8.33
C SER A 62 26.60 28.41 9.26
N LEU A 63 26.76 28.61 10.57
CA LEU A 63 26.34 27.63 11.58
C LEU A 63 24.82 27.44 11.57
N GLY A 64 24.03 28.51 11.47
CA GLY A 64 22.59 28.48 11.34
C GLY A 64 22.14 27.69 10.11
N ASN A 65 22.79 27.88 8.97
CA ASN A 65 22.53 27.13 7.76
C ASN A 65 22.83 25.62 7.93
N ILE A 66 23.95 25.27 8.54
CA ILE A 66 24.30 23.87 8.80
C ILE A 66 23.26 23.22 9.72
N ILE A 67 22.91 23.88 10.82
CA ILE A 67 21.87 23.37 11.75
C ILE A 67 20.54 23.21 11.03
N SER A 68 20.17 24.19 10.21
CA SER A 68 18.93 24.14 9.43
C SER A 68 18.89 22.93 8.51
N ILE A 69 19.97 22.68 7.77
CA ILE A 69 20.11 21.51 6.90
C ILE A 69 20.03 20.20 7.71
N CYS A 70 20.77 20.11 8.81
CA CYS A 70 20.76 18.90 9.66
C CYS A 70 19.38 18.59 10.20
N LEU A 71 18.63 19.59 10.67
CA LEU A 71 17.27 19.41 11.18
C LEU A 71 16.29 19.01 10.07
N GLN A 72 16.42 19.58 8.87
CA GLN A 72 15.61 19.21 7.71
C GLN A 72 15.87 17.76 7.30
N LEU A 73 17.14 17.35 7.21
CA LEU A 73 17.49 15.97 6.87
C LEU A 73 16.93 14.98 7.90
N ARG A 74 17.06 15.29 9.18
CA ARG A 74 16.51 14.44 10.25
C ARG A 74 14.98 14.33 10.16
N LYS A 75 14.30 15.44 9.91
CA LYS A 75 12.84 15.44 9.73
C LYS A 75 12.41 14.59 8.51
N ALA A 76 13.12 14.74 7.38
CA ALA A 76 12.85 13.94 6.18
C ALA A 76 13.09 12.45 6.41
N GLU A 77 14.17 12.09 7.14
CA GLU A 77 14.47 10.70 7.50
C GLU A 77 13.37 10.07 8.38
N LEU A 78 12.93 10.82 9.41
CA LEU A 78 11.84 10.34 10.27
C LEU A 78 10.55 10.12 9.49
N GLN A 79 10.18 11.07 8.63
CA GLN A 79 8.99 10.95 7.79
C GLN A 79 9.07 9.75 6.85
N ALA A 80 10.19 9.57 6.15
CA ALA A 80 10.41 8.42 5.27
C ALA A 80 10.30 7.09 6.01
N LYS A 81 10.77 7.05 7.26
CA LYS A 81 10.66 5.85 8.11
C LYS A 81 9.22 5.55 8.52
N GLU A 82 8.43 6.59 8.82
CA GLU A 82 7.01 6.44 9.13
C GLU A 82 6.21 5.99 7.91
N ASP A 83 6.43 6.60 6.75
CA ASP A 83 5.77 6.23 5.49
C ASP A 83 6.06 4.77 5.12
N ARG A 84 7.32 4.35 5.27
CA ARG A 84 7.71 2.96 5.03
C ARG A 84 7.02 1.98 5.97
N ARG A 85 6.91 2.32 7.26
CA ARG A 85 6.19 1.49 8.23
C ARG A 85 4.69 1.37 7.91
N ALA A 86 4.08 2.48 7.50
CA ALA A 86 2.68 2.48 7.09
C ALA A 86 2.45 1.59 5.85
N LEU A 87 3.35 1.66 4.87
CA LEU A 87 3.33 0.80 3.69
C LEU A 87 3.48 -0.69 4.06
N ASP A 88 4.53 -1.04 4.83
CA ASP A 88 4.76 -2.42 5.30
C ASP A 88 3.55 -2.98 6.06
N HIS A 89 2.90 -2.13 6.87
CA HIS A 89 1.70 -2.52 7.60
C HIS A 89 0.51 -2.79 6.67
N SER A 90 0.28 -1.90 5.70
CA SER A 90 -0.78 -2.06 4.70
C SER A 90 -0.56 -3.31 3.85
N GLU A 91 0.66 -3.57 3.38
CA GLU A 91 1.00 -4.78 2.63
C GLU A 91 0.73 -6.06 3.43
N LYS A 92 1.08 -6.07 4.74
CA LYS A 92 0.80 -7.22 5.61
C LYS A 92 -0.70 -7.47 5.79
N ILE A 93 -1.49 -6.40 5.96
CA ILE A 93 -2.95 -6.53 6.06
C ILE A 93 -3.52 -7.11 4.77
N LEU A 94 -3.17 -6.55 3.62
CA LEU A 94 -3.63 -7.03 2.32
C LEU A 94 -3.25 -8.50 2.09
N ARG A 95 -2.02 -8.88 2.41
CA ARG A 95 -1.56 -10.27 2.32
C ARG A 95 -2.33 -11.20 3.25
N ASN A 96 -2.62 -10.76 4.49
CA ASN A 96 -3.42 -11.55 5.43
C ASN A 96 -4.86 -11.71 4.97
N ILE A 97 -5.48 -10.64 4.43
CA ILE A 97 -6.82 -10.72 3.83
C ILE A 97 -6.80 -11.72 2.68
N TYR A 98 -5.89 -11.56 1.72
CA TYR A 98 -5.75 -12.45 0.56
C TYR A 98 -5.63 -13.93 0.94
N LYS A 99 -4.80 -14.25 1.94
CA LYS A 99 -4.59 -15.62 2.41
C LYS A 99 -5.77 -16.22 3.14
N ASN A 100 -6.49 -15.41 3.94
CA ASN A 100 -7.51 -15.92 4.86
C ASN A 100 -8.95 -15.71 4.34
N LEU A 101 -9.13 -15.19 3.13
CA LEU A 101 -10.46 -15.09 2.52
C LEU A 101 -11.06 -16.50 2.38
N PRO A 102 -12.37 -16.68 2.72
CA PRO A 102 -13.08 -17.96 2.58
C PRO A 102 -13.46 -18.29 1.14
N VAL A 103 -12.86 -17.61 0.17
CA VAL A 103 -13.06 -17.78 -1.27
C VAL A 103 -11.72 -18.06 -1.93
N GLY A 104 -11.73 -18.91 -2.95
CA GLY A 104 -10.56 -19.14 -3.78
C GLY A 104 -10.27 -17.94 -4.67
N ILE A 105 -9.00 -17.61 -4.84
CA ILE A 105 -8.56 -16.52 -5.72
C ILE A 105 -7.45 -17.03 -6.61
N GLU A 106 -7.61 -16.82 -7.91
CA GLU A 106 -6.58 -17.03 -8.92
C GLU A 106 -6.28 -15.72 -9.65
N LEU A 107 -5.02 -15.47 -9.90
CA LEU A 107 -4.55 -14.34 -10.68
C LEU A 107 -3.89 -14.85 -11.96
N TYR A 108 -4.40 -14.44 -13.11
CA TYR A 108 -3.82 -14.73 -14.41
C TYR A 108 -3.23 -13.46 -15.00
N ASP A 109 -2.13 -13.59 -15.72
CA ASP A 109 -1.55 -12.47 -16.45
C ASP A 109 -2.43 -12.03 -17.64
N LYS A 110 -1.98 -11.01 -18.37
CA LYS A 110 -2.69 -10.46 -19.54
C LYS A 110 -2.87 -11.46 -20.70
N ASP A 111 -2.03 -12.49 -20.75
CA ASP A 111 -2.03 -13.53 -21.78
C ASP A 111 -2.82 -14.78 -21.31
N GLY A 112 -3.32 -14.76 -20.06
CA GLY A 112 -4.17 -15.80 -19.48
C GLY A 112 -3.41 -16.94 -18.83
N TYR A 113 -2.15 -16.75 -18.43
CA TYR A 113 -1.38 -17.71 -17.68
C TYR A 113 -1.46 -17.46 -16.18
N LEU A 114 -1.65 -18.51 -15.38
CA LEU A 114 -1.75 -18.42 -13.93
C LEU A 114 -0.43 -17.97 -13.33
N VAL A 115 -0.48 -16.88 -12.53
CA VAL A 115 0.69 -16.27 -11.88
C VAL A 115 0.62 -16.31 -10.36
N ASP A 116 -0.58 -16.39 -9.77
CA ASP A 116 -0.76 -16.47 -8.32
C ASP A 116 -2.10 -17.11 -7.95
N MET A 117 -2.19 -17.69 -6.75
CA MET A 117 -3.42 -18.17 -6.12
C MET A 117 -3.31 -18.14 -4.60
N ASN A 118 -4.43 -17.98 -3.90
CA ASN A 118 -4.45 -17.97 -2.44
C ASN A 118 -4.55 -19.39 -1.84
N ASP A 119 -4.36 -19.46 -0.52
CA ASP A 119 -4.37 -20.75 0.19
C ASP A 119 -5.74 -21.47 0.07
N LYS A 120 -6.84 -20.72 -0.01
CA LYS A 120 -8.19 -21.30 -0.18
C LYS A 120 -8.37 -21.94 -1.55
N GLU A 121 -7.79 -21.36 -2.60
CA GLU A 121 -7.82 -21.95 -3.93
C GLU A 121 -7.03 -23.27 -3.99
N LEU A 122 -5.86 -23.34 -3.33
CA LEU A 122 -5.11 -24.58 -3.18
C LEU A 122 -5.95 -25.67 -2.52
N GLU A 123 -6.73 -25.31 -1.50
CA GLU A 123 -7.66 -26.24 -0.81
C GLU A 123 -8.78 -26.71 -1.74
N ILE A 124 -9.48 -25.77 -2.44
CA ILE A 124 -10.56 -26.06 -3.37
C ILE A 124 -10.08 -27.01 -4.46
N PHE A 125 -8.90 -26.75 -5.02
CA PHE A 125 -8.33 -27.54 -6.12
C PHE A 125 -7.54 -28.78 -5.66
N GLY A 126 -7.35 -28.95 -4.36
CA GLY A 126 -6.62 -30.11 -3.81
C GLY A 126 -5.15 -30.14 -4.22
N LEU A 127 -4.52 -28.97 -4.35
CA LEU A 127 -3.11 -28.80 -4.69
C LEU A 127 -2.25 -28.76 -3.44
N ALA A 128 -1.03 -29.27 -3.51
CA ALA A 128 -0.07 -29.22 -2.41
C ALA A 128 0.75 -27.91 -2.43
N ASP A 129 1.06 -27.41 -3.61
CA ASP A 129 1.84 -26.18 -3.81
C ASP A 129 1.32 -25.47 -5.07
N MET A 130 1.25 -24.16 -5.02
CA MET A 130 0.89 -23.30 -6.16
C MET A 130 1.77 -23.57 -7.39
N LYS A 131 3.03 -23.97 -7.19
CA LYS A 131 3.97 -24.29 -8.28
C LYS A 131 3.48 -25.39 -9.21
N GLU A 132 2.57 -26.26 -8.74
CA GLU A 132 1.98 -27.33 -9.55
C GLU A 132 1.03 -26.77 -10.63
N ALA A 133 0.51 -25.55 -10.46
CA ALA A 133 -0.44 -24.93 -11.36
C ALA A 133 0.08 -23.66 -12.05
N LEU A 134 1.24 -23.10 -11.63
CA LEU A 134 1.79 -21.90 -12.25
C LEU A 134 2.02 -22.08 -13.76
N GLY A 135 1.62 -21.08 -14.54
CA GLY A 135 1.76 -21.08 -15.99
C GLY A 135 0.68 -21.88 -16.74
N VAL A 136 -0.33 -22.43 -16.04
CA VAL A 136 -1.49 -23.05 -16.71
C VAL A 136 -2.32 -21.97 -17.36
N SER A 137 -2.75 -22.22 -18.61
CA SER A 137 -3.57 -21.29 -19.38
C SER A 137 -5.05 -21.42 -19.03
N LEU A 138 -5.70 -20.32 -18.67
CA LEU A 138 -7.14 -20.26 -18.46
C LEU A 138 -7.92 -20.59 -19.77
N PHE A 139 -7.35 -20.24 -20.94
CA PHE A 139 -7.96 -20.48 -22.24
C PHE A 139 -7.90 -21.95 -22.69
N GLU A 140 -6.98 -22.72 -22.12
CA GLU A 140 -6.86 -24.18 -22.36
C GLU A 140 -7.64 -25.02 -21.35
N ASN A 141 -8.15 -24.40 -20.26
CA ASN A 141 -8.93 -25.13 -19.26
C ASN A 141 -10.24 -25.67 -19.85
N PRO A 142 -10.42 -27.00 -19.90
CA PRO A 142 -11.60 -27.62 -20.51
C PRO A 142 -12.88 -27.43 -19.71
N ASN A 143 -12.81 -27.03 -18.45
CA ASN A 143 -13.96 -26.74 -17.60
C ASN A 143 -14.55 -25.35 -17.82
N ILE A 144 -13.78 -24.42 -18.38
CA ILE A 144 -14.27 -23.06 -18.68
C ILE A 144 -15.03 -23.10 -20.02
N PRO A 145 -16.31 -22.72 -20.06
CA PRO A 145 -17.10 -22.68 -21.28
C PRO A 145 -16.51 -21.74 -22.34
N GLU A 146 -16.67 -22.06 -23.63
CA GLU A 146 -16.01 -21.30 -24.68
C GLU A 146 -16.59 -19.88 -24.82
N ASP A 147 -17.91 -19.69 -24.60
CA ASP A 147 -18.53 -18.38 -24.56
C ASP A 147 -17.96 -17.47 -23.44
N VAL A 148 -17.58 -18.06 -22.29
CA VAL A 148 -16.88 -17.35 -21.20
C VAL A 148 -15.48 -16.95 -21.67
N LYS A 149 -14.74 -17.86 -22.31
CA LYS A 149 -13.39 -17.56 -22.83
C LYS A 149 -13.44 -16.46 -23.89
N GLU A 150 -14.44 -16.44 -24.76
CA GLU A 150 -14.63 -15.38 -25.75
C GLU A 150 -14.85 -14.02 -25.09
N LYS A 151 -15.71 -13.94 -24.07
CA LYS A 151 -15.92 -12.70 -23.30
C LYS A 151 -14.63 -12.23 -22.60
N LEU A 152 -13.86 -13.15 -22.03
CA LEU A 152 -12.58 -12.82 -21.42
C LEU A 152 -11.55 -12.29 -22.44
N ARG A 153 -11.51 -12.88 -23.66
CA ARG A 153 -10.69 -12.35 -24.77
C ARG A 153 -11.14 -10.94 -25.19
N ALA A 154 -12.46 -10.68 -25.12
CA ALA A 154 -13.04 -9.37 -25.39
C ALA A 154 -12.85 -8.37 -24.23
N ARG A 155 -12.18 -8.77 -23.14
CA ARG A 155 -11.96 -7.94 -21.93
C ARG A 155 -13.27 -7.55 -21.24
N GLU A 156 -14.16 -8.50 -21.07
CA GLU A 156 -15.41 -8.34 -20.33
C GLU A 156 -15.31 -9.00 -18.95
N ASN A 157 -15.90 -8.37 -17.94
CA ASN A 157 -16.10 -9.00 -16.64
C ASN A 157 -17.14 -10.11 -16.79
N VAL A 158 -16.92 -11.26 -16.19
CA VAL A 158 -17.80 -12.42 -16.33
C VAL A 158 -18.17 -12.97 -14.96
N ASP A 159 -19.41 -13.42 -14.84
CA ASP A 159 -19.94 -14.14 -13.68
C ASP A 159 -20.63 -15.41 -14.19
N PHE A 160 -20.19 -16.59 -13.73
CA PHE A 160 -20.69 -17.86 -14.20
C PHE A 160 -20.60 -18.97 -13.15
N SER A 161 -21.40 -20.02 -13.35
CA SER A 161 -21.36 -21.21 -12.48
C SER A 161 -21.12 -22.44 -13.35
N ILE A 162 -20.28 -23.33 -12.86
CA ILE A 162 -19.89 -24.56 -13.58
C ILE A 162 -19.83 -25.76 -12.64
N ASN A 163 -20.07 -26.94 -13.22
CA ASN A 163 -19.67 -28.20 -12.62
C ASN A 163 -18.23 -28.49 -13.03
N TYR A 164 -17.29 -28.19 -12.12
CA TYR A 164 -15.87 -28.33 -12.37
C TYR A 164 -15.45 -29.79 -12.17
N ASP A 165 -15.04 -30.43 -13.25
CA ASP A 165 -14.66 -31.84 -13.30
C ASP A 165 -13.13 -31.97 -13.28
N PHE A 166 -12.58 -32.43 -12.16
CA PHE A 166 -11.13 -32.59 -11.99
C PHE A 166 -10.52 -33.67 -12.90
N SER A 167 -11.30 -34.64 -13.38
CA SER A 167 -10.78 -35.64 -14.29
C SER A 167 -10.35 -35.07 -15.66
N LYS A 168 -10.89 -33.91 -16.04
CA LYS A 168 -10.57 -33.24 -17.31
C LYS A 168 -9.26 -32.49 -17.29
N ILE A 169 -8.73 -32.15 -16.11
CA ILE A 169 -7.52 -31.33 -15.96
C ILE A 169 -6.26 -32.13 -15.66
N ASP A 170 -6.32 -33.46 -15.52
CA ASP A 170 -5.18 -34.33 -15.19
C ASP A 170 -3.97 -34.17 -16.13
N ARG A 171 -4.14 -33.61 -17.31
CA ARG A 171 -3.06 -33.30 -18.26
C ARG A 171 -2.29 -32.01 -17.94
N TYR A 172 -2.88 -31.14 -17.14
CA TYR A 172 -2.39 -29.79 -16.91
C TYR A 172 -1.93 -29.58 -15.46
N VAL A 173 -2.65 -30.19 -14.51
CA VAL A 173 -2.43 -30.00 -13.08
C VAL A 173 -2.61 -31.31 -12.33
N THR A 174 -1.70 -31.66 -11.44
CA THR A 174 -1.81 -32.86 -10.60
C THR A 174 -2.65 -32.54 -9.36
N SER A 175 -3.97 -32.56 -9.51
CA SER A 175 -4.89 -32.44 -8.37
C SER A 175 -5.03 -33.74 -7.61
N ARG A 176 -5.15 -33.67 -6.28
CA ARG A 176 -5.55 -34.80 -5.42
C ARG A 176 -7.04 -35.10 -5.52
N ARG A 177 -7.84 -34.18 -6.04
CA ARG A 177 -9.28 -34.35 -6.28
C ARG A 177 -9.52 -35.03 -7.61
N LYS A 178 -10.57 -35.87 -7.64
CA LYS A 178 -11.06 -36.58 -8.84
C LYS A 178 -12.57 -36.47 -8.98
N ASP A 179 -13.18 -35.71 -8.11
CA ASP A 179 -14.62 -35.47 -8.04
C ASP A 179 -15.04 -34.31 -8.97
N VAL A 180 -16.33 -34.04 -8.99
CA VAL A 180 -16.94 -32.87 -9.62
C VAL A 180 -17.45 -31.96 -8.53
N ILE A 181 -17.13 -30.68 -8.60
CA ILE A 181 -17.62 -29.67 -7.68
C ILE A 181 -18.43 -28.61 -8.37
N ASN A 182 -19.33 -27.96 -7.63
CA ASN A 182 -20.05 -26.81 -8.14
C ASN A 182 -19.27 -25.54 -7.78
N LEU A 183 -18.73 -24.86 -8.78
CA LEU A 183 -18.04 -23.58 -8.62
C LEU A 183 -18.93 -22.43 -9.13
N GLN A 184 -19.07 -21.41 -8.28
CA GLN A 184 -19.49 -20.09 -8.72
C GLN A 184 -18.25 -19.23 -8.87
N THR A 185 -18.02 -18.72 -10.07
CA THR A 185 -16.81 -17.96 -10.43
C THR A 185 -17.18 -16.56 -10.89
N LYS A 186 -16.52 -15.58 -10.33
CA LYS A 186 -16.58 -14.19 -10.78
C LYS A 186 -15.20 -13.76 -11.27
N VAL A 187 -15.16 -13.20 -12.49
CA VAL A 187 -13.89 -12.70 -13.06
C VAL A 187 -13.95 -11.19 -13.18
N ALA A 188 -12.97 -10.54 -12.58
CA ALA A 188 -12.74 -9.11 -12.69
C ALA A 188 -11.46 -8.83 -13.48
N LEU A 189 -11.48 -7.78 -14.27
CA LEU A 189 -10.32 -7.30 -15.02
C LEU A 189 -9.56 -6.29 -14.16
N LEU A 190 -8.25 -6.49 -14.01
CA LEU A 190 -7.38 -5.57 -13.31
C LEU A 190 -6.59 -4.71 -14.29
N TYR A 191 -6.34 -3.46 -13.91
CA TYR A 191 -5.61 -2.48 -14.69
C TYR A 191 -4.44 -1.94 -13.89
N ASP A 192 -3.36 -1.62 -14.56
CA ASP A 192 -2.18 -1.01 -13.95
C ASP A 192 -2.36 0.50 -13.67
N SER A 193 -1.32 1.14 -13.14
CA SER A 193 -1.32 2.57 -12.83
C SER A 193 -1.46 3.49 -14.05
N GLN A 194 -1.28 2.94 -15.27
CA GLN A 194 -1.44 3.65 -16.55
C GLN A 194 -2.79 3.33 -17.21
N ASN A 195 -3.69 2.65 -16.45
CA ASN A 195 -5.00 2.20 -16.94
C ASN A 195 -4.89 1.23 -18.14
N GLN A 196 -3.77 0.46 -18.21
CA GLN A 196 -3.63 -0.61 -19.19
C GLN A 196 -4.08 -1.93 -18.54
N PHE A 197 -4.77 -2.77 -19.32
CA PHE A 197 -5.16 -4.09 -18.84
C PHE A 197 -3.93 -4.90 -18.42
N SER A 198 -4.00 -5.48 -17.22
CA SER A 198 -2.88 -6.15 -16.56
C SER A 198 -3.17 -7.62 -16.29
N ASN A 199 -4.30 -7.93 -15.65
CA ASN A 199 -4.55 -9.27 -15.14
C ASN A 199 -6.04 -9.62 -15.16
N TYR A 200 -6.33 -10.94 -15.18
CA TYR A 200 -7.64 -11.48 -14.82
C TYR A 200 -7.61 -11.95 -13.37
N LEU A 201 -8.58 -11.51 -12.59
CA LEU A 201 -8.78 -11.95 -11.20
C LEU A 201 -10.00 -12.86 -11.14
N PHE A 202 -9.80 -14.14 -10.87
CA PHE A 202 -10.87 -15.12 -10.63
C PHE A 202 -11.14 -15.21 -9.14
N ILE A 203 -12.41 -15.20 -8.79
CA ILE A 203 -12.90 -15.40 -7.43
C ILE A 203 -13.82 -16.61 -7.47
N ASN A 204 -13.42 -17.70 -6.84
CA ASN A 204 -14.07 -19.00 -6.86
C ASN A 204 -14.73 -19.30 -5.52
N ILE A 205 -15.99 -19.71 -5.55
CA ILE A 205 -16.75 -20.16 -4.38
C ILE A 205 -17.18 -21.60 -4.65
N ASP A 206 -16.74 -22.53 -3.80
CA ASP A 206 -17.24 -23.90 -3.82
C ASP A 206 -18.65 -23.93 -3.20
N THR A 207 -19.66 -24.16 -4.02
CA THR A 207 -21.06 -24.22 -3.64
C THR A 207 -21.60 -25.65 -3.59
N THR A 208 -20.73 -26.66 -3.62
CA THR A 208 -21.10 -28.10 -3.73
C THR A 208 -22.03 -28.53 -2.61
N GLU A 209 -21.70 -28.21 -1.36
CA GLU A 209 -22.54 -28.57 -0.20
C GLU A 209 -23.89 -27.87 -0.21
N THR A 210 -23.90 -26.57 -0.53
CA THR A 210 -25.13 -25.77 -0.60
C THR A 210 -26.06 -26.26 -1.69
N THR A 211 -25.52 -26.53 -2.86
CA THR A 211 -26.29 -27.03 -4.03
C THR A 211 -26.86 -28.43 -3.71
N SER A 212 -26.07 -29.31 -3.10
CA SER A 212 -26.51 -30.65 -2.70
C SER A 212 -27.63 -30.60 -1.67
N ALA A 213 -27.56 -29.66 -0.71
CA ALA A 213 -28.60 -29.47 0.29
C ALA A 213 -29.93 -28.98 -0.34
N TYR A 214 -29.87 -28.02 -1.25
CA TYR A 214 -31.04 -27.53 -1.99
C TYR A 214 -31.70 -28.63 -2.83
N THR A 215 -30.91 -29.43 -3.53
CA THR A 215 -31.44 -30.54 -4.34
C THR A 215 -32.17 -31.55 -3.48
N LYS A 216 -31.62 -31.93 -2.34
CA LYS A 216 -32.27 -32.85 -1.39
C LYS A 216 -33.59 -32.27 -0.85
N ILE A 217 -33.64 -30.99 -0.54
CA ILE A 217 -34.88 -30.33 -0.07
C ILE A 217 -35.95 -30.39 -1.16
N GLN A 218 -35.64 -30.09 -2.40
CA GLN A 218 -36.58 -30.17 -3.53
C GLN A 218 -37.04 -31.58 -3.80
N GLU A 219 -36.18 -32.60 -3.70
CA GLU A 219 -36.56 -34.00 -3.81
C GLU A 219 -37.52 -34.40 -2.71
N PHE A 220 -37.31 -33.95 -1.47
CA PHE A 220 -38.25 -34.19 -0.37
C PHE A 220 -39.62 -33.50 -0.59
N GLU A 221 -39.62 -32.26 -1.09
CA GLU A 221 -40.90 -31.56 -1.37
C GLU A 221 -41.71 -32.26 -2.48
N HIS A 222 -41.06 -32.82 -3.51
CA HIS A 222 -41.70 -33.58 -4.57
C HIS A 222 -42.24 -34.96 -4.12
N LEU A 223 -41.73 -35.52 -2.99
CA LEU A 223 -42.19 -36.79 -2.46
C LEU A 223 -43.48 -36.64 -1.60
N PHE A 224 -43.84 -35.41 -1.23
CA PHE A 224 -45.04 -35.12 -0.40
C PHE A 224 -46.15 -34.37 -1.18
N LEU A 225 -46.02 -34.17 -2.50
CA LEU A 225 -47.07 -33.71 -3.39
C LEU A 225 -47.59 -34.84 -4.27
#